data_ed8c3bff3bd2a6a1974ab6b3f1c51153
#
_entry.id   ed8c3bff3bd2a6a1974ab6b3f1c51153
#
_cell.length_a   1.000
_cell.length_b   1.000
_cell.length_c   1.000
_cell.angle_alpha   90.00
_cell.angle_beta   90.00
_cell.angle_gamma   90.00
#
_symmetry.space_group_name_H-M   'P 1'
#
loop_
_entity.id
_entity.type
_entity.pdbx_description
1 polymer ?
#
loop_
_entity_poly.entity_id
_entity_poly.type
_entity_poly.pdbx_seq_one_letter_code
_entity_poly.pdbx_strand_id
1 'polypeptide(L)'
;LRLKEQTWRAAGVVVPVFSLRSEHSYGVGDFGDLRRMVDWAVATGMKVIQILPVNDTTVSHTWSDSYPYNIVSAFALHPHYIDLEALGKLKSKTKMTAYLRQRQELNALGYSDYEAVDRVKSAYIHEIFEEKGQQTLDSKEFKQWFADNQEWLEPYAKWIVGPSDTVGQIYFLQYHLHLQLKAAADYAREKGVFIKGDVPIGVNRESVETATHPELFHLNAQTGAPPDNFSLNGQNWGFPTYSWGNNS
;
A
#
# COMPACT_ATOMS: atom_id res chain seq x y z
N LEU A 1 26.43 19.35 -0.04
CA LEU A 1 25.55 19.34 -1.21
C LEU A 1 25.41 20.80 -1.70
N ARG A 2 25.98 21.17 -2.85
CA ARG A 2 25.64 22.43 -3.50
C ARG A 2 24.39 22.19 -4.34
N LEU A 3 23.25 22.68 -3.85
CA LEU A 3 22.02 22.77 -4.65
C LEU A 3 22.28 23.83 -5.75
N LYS A 4 22.01 23.48 -7.02
CA LYS A 4 22.02 24.46 -8.10
C LYS A 4 21.00 25.55 -7.79
N GLU A 5 21.39 26.82 -7.98
CA GLU A 5 20.62 28.02 -7.62
C GLU A 5 19.32 28.26 -8.42
N GLN A 6 18.75 27.25 -9.03
CA GLN A 6 17.42 27.39 -9.65
C GLN A 6 16.34 27.11 -8.60
N THR A 7 15.70 28.16 -8.12
CA THR A 7 14.49 28.10 -7.32
C THR A 7 13.36 27.48 -8.14
N TRP A 8 13.15 26.16 -7.98
CA TRP A 8 11.97 25.51 -8.53
C TRP A 8 10.75 25.85 -7.66
N ARG A 9 9.70 26.39 -8.27
CA ARG A 9 8.43 26.68 -7.62
C ARG A 9 7.36 25.77 -8.19
N ALA A 10 6.61 25.11 -7.30
CA ALA A 10 5.51 24.23 -7.67
C ALA A 10 4.38 24.31 -6.65
N ALA A 11 3.16 24.07 -7.14
CA ALA A 11 2.01 23.78 -6.30
C ALA A 11 1.66 22.30 -6.41
N GLY A 12 1.05 21.77 -5.36
CA GLY A 12 0.61 20.38 -5.30
C GLY A 12 -0.47 20.18 -4.27
N VAL A 13 -0.93 18.95 -4.16
CA VAL A 13 -1.94 18.53 -3.19
C VAL A 13 -1.42 17.37 -2.36
N VAL A 14 -1.93 17.25 -1.14
CA VAL A 14 -1.78 16.07 -0.30
C VAL A 14 -3.06 15.28 -0.40
N VAL A 15 -2.98 14.02 -0.82
CA VAL A 15 -4.14 13.14 -0.97
C VAL A 15 -3.77 11.71 -0.62
N PRO A 16 -4.46 11.10 0.36
CA PRO A 16 -4.29 9.67 0.62
C PRO A 16 -4.79 8.85 -0.57
N VAL A 17 -4.06 7.80 -0.96
CA VAL A 17 -4.49 6.93 -2.07
C VAL A 17 -5.88 6.35 -1.79
N PHE A 18 -6.17 5.91 -0.58
CA PHE A 18 -7.46 5.34 -0.20
C PHE A 18 -8.65 6.29 -0.37
N SER A 19 -8.42 7.62 -0.37
CA SER A 19 -9.48 8.63 -0.55
C SER A 19 -9.83 8.93 -2.00
N LEU A 20 -9.01 8.46 -2.95
CA LEU A 20 -9.28 8.62 -4.37
C LEU A 20 -10.52 7.81 -4.78
N ARG A 21 -11.28 8.34 -5.73
CA ARG A 21 -12.46 7.68 -6.30
C ARG A 21 -12.53 7.90 -7.80
N SER A 22 -12.81 6.81 -8.49
CA SER A 22 -13.20 6.82 -9.91
C SER A 22 -14.28 5.75 -10.14
N GLU A 23 -14.79 5.67 -11.33
CA GLU A 23 -15.70 4.60 -11.73
C GLU A 23 -15.05 3.19 -11.71
N HIS A 24 -13.72 3.13 -11.66
CA HIS A 24 -12.94 1.89 -11.61
C HIS A 24 -12.60 1.43 -10.19
N SER A 25 -12.73 2.31 -9.20
CA SER A 25 -12.46 1.98 -7.79
C SER A 25 -13.44 0.94 -7.26
N TYR A 26 -13.01 0.18 -6.25
CA TYR A 26 -13.85 -0.77 -5.52
C TYR A 26 -14.15 -0.24 -4.10
N GLY A 27 -14.69 0.99 -4.00
CA GLY A 27 -15.00 1.60 -2.72
C GLY A 27 -13.78 2.17 -1.96
N VAL A 28 -12.59 2.05 -2.52
CA VAL A 28 -11.32 2.63 -2.03
C VAL A 28 -10.46 2.96 -3.23
N GLY A 29 -9.66 4.01 -3.14
CA GLY A 29 -8.69 4.36 -4.18
C GLY A 29 -7.55 3.37 -4.26
N ASP A 30 -6.99 3.19 -5.46
CA ASP A 30 -5.91 2.27 -5.76
C ASP A 30 -4.82 2.91 -6.65
N PHE A 31 -3.82 2.13 -7.07
CA PHE A 31 -2.72 2.66 -7.89
C PHE A 31 -3.16 3.03 -9.32
N GLY A 32 -4.26 2.46 -9.81
CA GLY A 32 -4.92 2.93 -11.04
C GLY A 32 -5.53 4.33 -10.86
N ASP A 33 -6.16 4.58 -9.71
CA ASP A 33 -6.70 5.89 -9.35
C ASP A 33 -5.60 6.93 -9.11
N LEU A 34 -4.46 6.52 -8.53
CA LEU A 34 -3.28 7.38 -8.40
C LEU A 34 -2.79 7.84 -9.78
N ARG A 35 -2.80 6.97 -10.77
CA ARG A 35 -2.45 7.32 -12.15
C ARG A 35 -3.44 8.33 -12.75
N ARG A 36 -4.76 8.17 -12.51
CA ARG A 36 -5.80 9.14 -12.93
C ARG A 36 -5.64 10.49 -12.22
N MET A 37 -5.20 10.47 -10.96
CA MET A 37 -4.88 11.68 -10.21
C MET A 37 -3.72 12.46 -10.83
N VAL A 38 -2.76 11.79 -11.47
CA VAL A 38 -1.71 12.45 -12.26
C VAL A 38 -2.31 13.23 -13.42
N ASP A 39 -3.28 12.68 -14.15
CA ASP A 39 -3.95 13.38 -15.25
C ASP A 39 -4.66 14.64 -14.76
N TRP A 40 -5.33 14.55 -13.60
CA TRP A 40 -5.93 15.70 -12.95
C TRP A 40 -4.88 16.77 -12.58
N ALA A 41 -3.75 16.37 -12.01
CA ALA A 41 -2.68 17.28 -11.66
C ALA A 41 -2.13 18.02 -12.89
N VAL A 42 -1.93 17.32 -14.00
CA VAL A 42 -1.53 17.91 -15.28
C VAL A 42 -2.56 18.92 -15.76
N ALA A 43 -3.85 18.55 -15.76
CA ALA A 43 -4.95 19.40 -16.23
C ALA A 43 -5.11 20.68 -15.40
N THR A 44 -4.78 20.65 -14.10
CA THR A 44 -4.86 21.79 -13.19
C THR A 44 -3.55 22.56 -13.02
N GLY A 45 -2.48 22.13 -13.70
CA GLY A 45 -1.15 22.74 -13.58
C GLY A 45 -0.39 22.42 -12.30
N MET A 46 -0.89 21.47 -11.49
CA MET A 46 -0.19 20.98 -10.31
C MET A 46 1.04 20.15 -10.69
N LYS A 47 2.07 20.20 -9.86
CA LYS A 47 3.36 19.51 -10.13
C LYS A 47 3.72 18.48 -9.08
N VAL A 48 3.02 18.47 -7.95
CA VAL A 48 3.32 17.52 -6.85
C VAL A 48 2.02 16.89 -6.36
N ILE A 49 2.02 15.58 -6.23
CA ILE A 49 1.01 14.81 -5.51
C ILE A 49 1.74 14.19 -4.30
N GLN A 50 1.45 14.65 -3.10
CA GLN A 50 1.93 13.99 -1.88
C GLN A 50 0.89 12.96 -1.46
N ILE A 51 1.32 11.73 -1.25
CA ILE A 51 0.48 10.64 -0.74
C ILE A 51 0.85 10.35 0.72
N LEU A 52 -0.06 9.71 1.46
CA LEU A 52 0.25 9.11 2.76
C LEU A 52 0.94 7.74 2.56
N PRO A 53 1.46 7.10 3.64
CA PRO A 53 2.07 5.78 3.53
C PRO A 53 1.14 4.78 2.84
N VAL A 54 1.72 3.95 1.98
CA VAL A 54 1.02 2.91 1.21
C VAL A 54 1.41 1.50 1.63
N ASN A 55 2.11 1.41 2.75
CA ASN A 55 2.53 0.15 3.33
C ASN A 55 1.36 -0.64 3.88
N ASP A 56 1.54 -1.95 4.02
CA ASP A 56 0.53 -2.82 4.61
C ASP A 56 0.32 -2.55 6.09
N THR A 57 -0.94 -2.44 6.50
CA THR A 57 -1.40 -2.23 7.87
C THR A 57 -2.34 -3.35 8.35
N THR A 58 -2.47 -4.42 7.54
CA THR A 58 -3.47 -5.47 7.76
C THR A 58 -3.10 -6.37 8.95
N VAL A 59 -3.95 -6.39 9.96
CA VAL A 59 -3.84 -7.26 11.14
C VAL A 59 -5.14 -8.02 11.37
N SER A 60 -6.25 -7.30 11.41
CA SER A 60 -7.56 -7.80 11.83
C SER A 60 -8.58 -7.93 10.69
N HIS A 61 -8.25 -7.41 9.50
CA HIS A 61 -9.16 -7.29 8.36
C HIS A 61 -10.42 -6.46 8.67
N THR A 62 -10.31 -5.50 9.59
CA THR A 62 -11.37 -4.58 9.99
C THR A 62 -10.93 -3.13 9.79
N TRP A 63 -11.87 -2.20 9.91
CA TRP A 63 -11.59 -0.77 9.77
C TRP A 63 -10.47 -0.25 10.70
N SER A 64 -10.16 -0.96 11.78
CA SER A 64 -9.03 -0.61 12.65
C SER A 64 -7.67 -0.64 11.93
N ASP A 65 -7.57 -1.39 10.82
CA ASP A 65 -6.39 -1.47 9.98
C ASP A 65 -6.29 -0.30 8.98
N SER A 66 -7.26 0.62 8.97
CA SER A 66 -7.29 1.73 8.01
C SER A 66 -6.28 2.86 8.32
N TYR A 67 -5.61 2.83 9.46
CA TYR A 67 -4.65 3.87 9.85
C TYR A 67 -3.30 3.67 9.14
N PRO A 68 -2.93 4.54 8.20
CA PRO A 68 -1.82 4.27 7.26
C PRO A 68 -0.43 4.28 7.89
N TYR A 69 -0.31 4.77 9.14
CA TYR A 69 0.97 4.79 9.85
C TYR A 69 1.19 3.57 10.76
N ASN A 70 0.17 2.74 10.96
CA ASN A 70 0.28 1.53 11.80
C ASN A 70 0.72 0.32 10.96
N ILE A 71 1.86 0.46 10.28
CA ILE A 71 2.35 -0.52 9.32
C ILE A 71 2.80 -1.82 9.98
N VAL A 72 2.54 -2.94 9.32
CA VAL A 72 3.00 -4.28 9.71
C VAL A 72 4.25 -4.70 8.96
N SER A 73 4.63 -3.97 7.92
CA SER A 73 5.90 -4.12 7.21
C SER A 73 6.37 -2.79 6.62
N ALA A 74 7.66 -2.53 6.73
CA ALA A 74 8.31 -1.37 6.11
C ALA A 74 8.38 -1.47 4.58
N PHE A 75 8.20 -2.64 4.00
CA PHE A 75 8.39 -2.91 2.58
C PHE A 75 7.11 -3.32 1.84
N ALA A 76 6.26 -4.12 2.49
CA ALA A 76 5.05 -4.64 1.86
C ALA A 76 4.02 -3.54 1.61
N LEU A 77 3.35 -3.62 0.47
CA LEU A 77 2.30 -2.69 0.06
C LEU A 77 0.92 -3.20 0.47
N HIS A 78 0.04 -2.28 0.86
CA HIS A 78 -1.30 -2.62 1.34
C HIS A 78 -2.16 -3.23 0.22
N PRO A 79 -2.81 -4.39 0.45
CA PRO A 79 -3.63 -5.09 -0.53
C PRO A 79 -4.75 -4.25 -1.16
N HIS A 80 -5.33 -3.32 -0.42
CA HIS A 80 -6.41 -2.47 -0.92
C HIS A 80 -5.99 -1.56 -2.07
N TYR A 81 -4.69 -1.26 -2.23
CA TYR A 81 -4.22 -0.39 -3.32
C TYR A 81 -4.02 -1.10 -4.65
N ILE A 82 -4.31 -2.41 -4.72
CA ILE A 82 -4.28 -3.13 -6.00
C ILE A 82 -5.42 -2.67 -6.92
N ASP A 83 -5.09 -2.29 -8.14
CA ASP A 83 -6.06 -2.12 -9.22
C ASP A 83 -6.42 -3.50 -9.78
N LEU A 84 -7.65 -3.94 -9.53
CA LEU A 84 -8.14 -5.25 -9.97
C LEU A 84 -8.26 -5.37 -11.49
N GLU A 85 -8.55 -4.28 -12.19
CA GLU A 85 -8.62 -4.30 -13.66
C GLU A 85 -7.24 -4.56 -14.28
N ALA A 86 -6.18 -4.02 -13.68
CA ALA A 86 -4.81 -4.23 -14.11
C ALA A 86 -4.29 -5.67 -13.85
N LEU A 87 -4.85 -6.39 -12.87
CA LEU A 87 -4.59 -7.82 -12.70
C LEU A 87 -5.14 -8.65 -13.88
N GLY A 88 -6.16 -8.12 -14.56
CA GLY A 88 -6.83 -8.76 -15.67
C GLY A 88 -8.18 -9.37 -15.28
N LYS A 89 -8.87 -9.95 -16.26
CA LYS A 89 -10.22 -10.47 -16.10
C LYS A 89 -10.20 -11.96 -15.78
N LEU A 90 -11.12 -12.40 -14.94
CA LEU A 90 -11.42 -13.81 -14.70
C LEU A 90 -12.06 -14.43 -15.95
N LYS A 91 -11.83 -15.72 -16.17
CA LYS A 91 -12.43 -16.48 -17.27
C LYS A 91 -13.94 -16.58 -17.15
N SER A 92 -14.46 -16.66 -15.93
CA SER A 92 -15.90 -16.74 -15.66
C SER A 92 -16.59 -15.40 -15.86
N LYS A 93 -17.38 -15.26 -16.90
CA LYS A 93 -18.20 -14.06 -17.17
C LYS A 93 -19.21 -13.78 -16.05
N THR A 94 -19.79 -14.82 -15.46
CA THR A 94 -20.74 -14.70 -14.35
C THR A 94 -20.09 -14.07 -13.13
N LYS A 95 -18.90 -14.55 -12.75
CA LYS A 95 -18.12 -13.97 -11.63
C LYS A 95 -17.73 -12.53 -11.94
N MET A 96 -17.24 -12.24 -13.15
CA MET A 96 -16.93 -10.86 -13.57
C MET A 96 -18.11 -9.93 -13.43
N THR A 97 -19.30 -10.36 -13.85
CA THR A 97 -20.53 -9.56 -13.70
C THR A 97 -20.84 -9.29 -12.23
N ALA A 98 -20.67 -10.29 -11.36
CA ALA A 98 -20.88 -10.12 -9.93
C ALA A 98 -19.88 -9.11 -9.32
N TYR A 99 -18.60 -9.18 -9.67
CA TYR A 99 -17.59 -8.22 -9.20
C TYR A 99 -17.85 -6.80 -9.71
N LEU A 100 -18.26 -6.64 -10.96
CA LEU A 100 -18.63 -5.31 -11.49
C LEU A 100 -19.84 -4.71 -10.77
N ARG A 101 -20.80 -5.53 -10.37
CA ARG A 101 -21.93 -5.09 -9.54
C ARG A 101 -21.45 -4.68 -8.14
N GLN A 102 -20.64 -5.48 -7.47
CA GLN A 102 -20.05 -5.13 -6.17
C GLN A 102 -19.23 -3.83 -6.24
N ARG A 103 -18.49 -3.60 -7.33
CA ARG A 103 -17.80 -2.34 -7.58
C ARG A 103 -18.78 -1.16 -7.58
N GLN A 104 -19.87 -1.26 -8.30
CA GLN A 104 -20.89 -0.21 -8.34
C GLN A 104 -21.51 0.03 -6.97
N GLU A 105 -21.85 -1.03 -6.25
CA GLU A 105 -22.41 -0.96 -4.89
C GLU A 105 -21.46 -0.27 -3.91
N LEU A 106 -20.18 -0.66 -3.89
CA LEU A 106 -19.15 -0.05 -3.03
C LEU A 106 -18.87 1.41 -3.39
N ASN A 107 -18.84 1.75 -4.69
CA ASN A 107 -18.62 3.12 -5.13
C ASN A 107 -19.81 4.05 -4.89
N ALA A 108 -21.00 3.52 -4.75
CA ALA A 108 -22.20 4.29 -4.43
C ALA A 108 -22.26 4.73 -2.94
N LEU A 109 -21.44 4.15 -2.09
CA LEU A 109 -21.37 4.52 -0.67
C LEU A 109 -20.69 5.89 -0.51
N GLY A 110 -21.21 6.72 0.41
CA GLY A 110 -20.61 8.00 0.79
C GLY A 110 -19.35 7.87 1.69
N TYR A 111 -18.94 6.65 1.99
CA TYR A 111 -17.78 6.31 2.82
C TYR A 111 -17.10 5.05 2.29
N SER A 112 -15.93 4.71 2.80
CA SER A 112 -15.27 3.44 2.51
C SER A 112 -15.69 2.39 3.52
N ASP A 113 -16.37 1.34 3.07
CA ASP A 113 -16.66 0.15 3.86
C ASP A 113 -15.44 -0.77 3.81
N TYR A 114 -14.55 -0.65 4.81
CA TYR A 114 -13.26 -1.33 4.84
C TYR A 114 -13.40 -2.84 4.70
N GLU A 115 -14.28 -3.44 5.51
CA GLU A 115 -14.48 -4.89 5.54
C GLU A 115 -15.09 -5.43 4.24
N ALA A 116 -16.00 -4.66 3.63
CA ALA A 116 -16.58 -5.04 2.34
C ALA A 116 -15.55 -4.94 1.21
N VAL A 117 -14.72 -3.89 1.21
CA VAL A 117 -13.61 -3.72 0.26
C VAL A 117 -12.60 -4.85 0.41
N ASP A 118 -12.18 -5.14 1.64
CA ASP A 118 -11.22 -6.21 1.95
C ASP A 118 -11.73 -7.56 1.43
N ARG A 119 -12.95 -7.92 1.79
CA ARG A 119 -13.58 -9.17 1.35
C ARG A 119 -13.66 -9.29 -0.18
N VAL A 120 -14.06 -8.23 -0.88
CA VAL A 120 -14.23 -8.27 -2.34
C VAL A 120 -12.87 -8.34 -3.04
N LYS A 121 -11.91 -7.52 -2.62
CA LYS A 121 -10.56 -7.52 -3.23
C LYS A 121 -9.83 -8.83 -2.96
N SER A 122 -9.85 -9.32 -1.72
CA SER A 122 -9.21 -10.60 -1.36
C SER A 122 -9.79 -11.78 -2.16
N ALA A 123 -11.12 -11.84 -2.30
CA ALA A 123 -11.75 -12.89 -3.11
C ALA A 123 -11.34 -12.80 -4.59
N TYR A 124 -11.28 -11.60 -5.16
CA TYR A 124 -10.85 -11.43 -6.55
C TYR A 124 -9.38 -11.83 -6.74
N ILE A 125 -8.51 -11.40 -5.82
CA ILE A 125 -7.08 -11.74 -5.84
C ILE A 125 -6.88 -13.26 -5.78
N HIS A 126 -7.61 -13.93 -4.89
CA HIS A 126 -7.57 -15.38 -4.79
C HIS A 126 -7.97 -16.05 -6.12
N GLU A 127 -9.11 -15.66 -6.70
CA GLU A 127 -9.60 -16.27 -7.94
C GLU A 127 -8.67 -16.00 -9.13
N ILE A 128 -8.12 -14.80 -9.26
CA ILE A 128 -7.18 -14.50 -10.36
C ILE A 128 -5.83 -15.21 -10.17
N PHE A 129 -5.41 -15.41 -8.91
CA PHE A 129 -4.23 -16.20 -8.60
C PHE A 129 -4.41 -17.67 -9.00
N GLU A 130 -5.54 -18.29 -8.68
CA GLU A 130 -5.87 -19.66 -9.13
C GLU A 130 -5.82 -19.80 -10.66
N GLU A 131 -6.18 -18.77 -11.41
CA GLU A 131 -6.18 -18.80 -12.87
C GLU A 131 -4.82 -18.51 -13.52
N LYS A 132 -4.00 -17.65 -12.91
CA LYS A 132 -2.79 -17.07 -13.55
C LYS A 132 -1.55 -17.06 -12.64
N GLY A 133 -1.72 -17.35 -11.34
CA GLY A 133 -0.65 -17.19 -10.37
C GLY A 133 0.59 -17.98 -10.72
N GLN A 134 0.45 -19.27 -11.04
CA GLN A 134 1.60 -20.12 -11.37
C GLN A 134 2.36 -19.60 -12.59
N GLN A 135 1.64 -19.17 -13.63
CA GLN A 135 2.29 -18.59 -14.82
C GLN A 135 3.09 -17.34 -14.49
N THR A 136 2.57 -16.48 -13.58
CA THR A 136 3.30 -15.30 -13.12
C THR A 136 4.55 -15.68 -12.33
N LEU A 137 4.41 -16.61 -11.37
CA LEU A 137 5.53 -17.04 -10.52
C LEU A 137 6.64 -17.75 -11.31
N ASP A 138 6.30 -18.38 -12.44
CA ASP A 138 7.29 -19.03 -13.33
C ASP A 138 7.99 -18.07 -14.29
N SER A 139 7.49 -16.84 -14.44
CA SER A 139 8.06 -15.84 -15.35
C SER A 139 9.47 -15.40 -14.94
N LYS A 140 10.28 -14.98 -15.91
CA LYS A 140 11.63 -14.46 -15.66
C LYS A 140 11.59 -13.15 -14.88
N GLU A 141 10.62 -12.32 -15.20
CA GLU A 141 10.41 -11.00 -14.59
C GLU A 141 10.10 -11.14 -13.11
N PHE A 142 9.19 -12.06 -12.76
CA PHE A 142 8.90 -12.36 -11.36
C PHE A 142 10.12 -12.93 -10.63
N LYS A 143 10.80 -13.92 -11.21
CA LYS A 143 11.98 -14.55 -10.58
C LYS A 143 13.10 -13.55 -10.31
N GLN A 144 13.32 -12.61 -11.24
CA GLN A 144 14.29 -11.55 -11.01
C GLN A 144 13.84 -10.62 -9.89
N TRP A 145 12.59 -10.15 -9.93
CA TRP A 145 12.05 -9.30 -8.88
C TRP A 145 12.06 -9.99 -7.51
N PHE A 146 11.71 -11.27 -7.46
CA PHE A 146 11.74 -12.06 -6.24
C PHE A 146 13.16 -12.15 -5.65
N ALA A 147 14.15 -12.44 -6.48
CA ALA A 147 15.55 -12.50 -6.04
C ALA A 147 16.04 -11.19 -5.43
N ASP A 148 15.59 -10.05 -5.99
CA ASP A 148 15.95 -8.72 -5.49
C ASP A 148 15.19 -8.32 -4.22
N ASN A 149 14.11 -9.03 -3.86
CA ASN A 149 13.19 -8.69 -2.76
C ASN A 149 13.00 -9.79 -1.73
N GLN A 150 13.56 -10.98 -1.91
CA GLN A 150 13.30 -12.16 -1.09
C GLN A 150 13.60 -11.95 0.41
N GLU A 151 14.56 -11.09 0.73
CA GLU A 151 15.01 -10.84 2.11
C GLU A 151 13.87 -10.32 3.00
N TRP A 152 13.04 -9.44 2.49
CA TRP A 152 11.87 -8.93 3.22
C TRP A 152 10.57 -9.69 2.87
N LEU A 153 10.46 -10.16 1.63
CA LEU A 153 9.21 -10.73 1.11
C LEU A 153 8.92 -12.12 1.71
N GLU A 154 9.92 -12.97 1.89
CA GLU A 154 9.71 -14.29 2.49
C GLU A 154 9.26 -14.22 3.95
N PRO A 155 9.91 -13.44 4.85
CA PRO A 155 9.42 -13.28 6.21
C PRO A 155 8.01 -12.68 6.26
N TYR A 156 7.74 -11.65 5.46
CA TYR A 156 6.43 -11.03 5.39
C TYR A 156 5.35 -12.03 4.95
N ALA A 157 5.56 -12.76 3.87
CA ALA A 157 4.58 -13.72 3.37
C ALA A 157 4.30 -14.85 4.34
N LYS A 158 5.32 -15.35 5.04
CA LYS A 158 5.16 -16.36 6.09
C LYS A 158 4.39 -15.83 7.31
N TRP A 159 4.54 -14.54 7.61
CA TRP A 159 3.89 -13.90 8.73
C TRP A 159 2.41 -13.59 8.46
N ILE A 160 2.08 -13.08 7.23
CA ILE A 160 0.73 -12.62 6.87
C ILE A 160 -0.18 -13.74 6.34
N VAL A 161 0.38 -14.87 5.88
CA VAL A 161 -0.41 -15.91 5.21
C VAL A 161 -1.53 -16.44 6.10
N GLY A 162 -2.78 -16.24 5.65
CA GLY A 162 -3.97 -16.73 6.33
C GLY A 162 -4.26 -18.20 6.03
N PRO A 163 -5.26 -18.80 6.71
CA PRO A 163 -5.61 -20.22 6.54
C PRO A 163 -6.06 -20.63 5.13
N SER A 164 -6.60 -19.68 4.37
CA SER A 164 -7.10 -19.89 3.00
C SER A 164 -6.13 -19.43 1.91
N ASP A 165 -5.00 -18.80 2.30
CA ASP A 165 -4.03 -18.26 1.38
C ASP A 165 -2.82 -19.18 1.22
N THR A 166 -2.04 -18.92 0.19
CA THR A 166 -0.73 -19.53 0.01
C THR A 166 0.36 -18.47 -0.02
N VAL A 167 1.56 -18.82 0.38
CA VAL A 167 2.73 -17.94 0.28
C VAL A 167 2.92 -17.43 -1.16
N GLY A 168 2.64 -18.29 -2.15
CA GLY A 168 2.67 -17.92 -3.57
C GLY A 168 1.66 -16.84 -3.94
N GLN A 169 0.47 -16.85 -3.34
CA GLN A 169 -0.54 -15.80 -3.55
C GLN A 169 -0.06 -14.45 -3.01
N ILE A 170 0.60 -14.44 -1.85
CA ILE A 170 1.18 -13.23 -1.27
C ILE A 170 2.30 -12.68 -2.17
N TYR A 171 3.18 -13.56 -2.69
CA TYR A 171 4.22 -13.16 -3.64
C TYR A 171 3.63 -12.54 -4.90
N PHE A 172 2.61 -13.19 -5.48
CA PHE A 172 1.89 -12.70 -6.65
C PHE A 172 1.30 -11.30 -6.39
N LEU A 173 0.62 -11.13 -5.27
CA LEU A 173 0.00 -9.86 -4.90
C LEU A 173 1.03 -8.73 -4.75
N GLN A 174 2.09 -8.96 -3.97
CA GLN A 174 3.12 -7.95 -3.73
C GLN A 174 3.88 -7.59 -5.02
N TYR A 175 4.12 -8.56 -5.90
CA TYR A 175 4.70 -8.31 -7.20
C TYR A 175 3.83 -7.37 -8.06
N HIS A 176 2.53 -7.64 -8.13
CA HIS A 176 1.62 -6.80 -8.91
C HIS A 176 1.42 -5.41 -8.29
N LEU A 177 1.34 -5.31 -6.98
CA LEU A 177 1.32 -4.01 -6.28
C LEU A 177 2.56 -3.18 -6.61
N HIS A 178 3.74 -3.80 -6.55
CA HIS A 178 5.00 -3.14 -6.93
C HIS A 178 4.99 -2.65 -8.38
N LEU A 179 4.55 -3.49 -9.32
CA LEU A 179 4.45 -3.12 -10.73
C LEU A 179 3.48 -1.95 -10.94
N GLN A 180 2.34 -1.96 -10.27
CA GLN A 180 1.33 -0.92 -10.43
C GLN A 180 1.77 0.42 -9.83
N LEU A 181 2.38 0.41 -8.63
CA LEU A 181 2.95 1.61 -8.03
C LEU A 181 4.08 2.18 -8.88
N LYS A 182 4.97 1.31 -9.38
CA LYS A 182 6.03 1.70 -10.30
C LYS A 182 5.46 2.33 -11.57
N ALA A 183 4.45 1.73 -12.17
CA ALA A 183 3.80 2.25 -13.37
C ALA A 183 3.15 3.63 -13.14
N ALA A 184 2.52 3.84 -11.96
CA ALA A 184 1.97 5.14 -11.58
C ALA A 184 3.07 6.19 -11.39
N ALA A 185 4.18 5.84 -10.76
CA ALA A 185 5.33 6.73 -10.54
C ALA A 185 6.05 7.07 -11.85
N ASP A 186 6.24 6.10 -12.73
CA ASP A 186 6.85 6.33 -14.04
C ASP A 186 5.98 7.22 -14.93
N TYR A 187 4.65 6.98 -14.92
CA TYR A 187 3.68 7.82 -15.62
C TYR A 187 3.68 9.27 -15.10
N ALA A 188 3.71 9.45 -13.79
CA ALA A 188 3.80 10.77 -13.20
C ALA A 188 5.05 11.51 -13.66
N ARG A 189 6.21 10.83 -13.65
CA ARG A 189 7.49 11.38 -14.09
C ARG A 189 7.45 11.77 -15.58
N GLU A 190 6.87 10.92 -16.43
CA GLU A 190 6.67 11.21 -17.86
C GLU A 190 5.82 12.46 -18.06
N LYS A 191 4.79 12.66 -17.25
CA LYS A 191 3.90 13.83 -17.29
C LYS A 191 4.47 15.07 -16.59
N GLY A 192 5.68 14.99 -16.02
CA GLY A 192 6.29 16.09 -15.27
C GLY A 192 5.58 16.40 -13.93
N VAL A 193 4.97 15.40 -13.34
CA VAL A 193 4.37 15.42 -12.01
C VAL A 193 5.22 14.58 -11.06
N PHE A 194 5.47 15.08 -9.85
CA PHE A 194 6.23 14.36 -8.83
C PHE A 194 5.28 13.74 -7.80
N ILE A 195 5.34 12.42 -7.64
CA ILE A 195 4.72 11.76 -6.51
C ILE A 195 5.70 11.85 -5.34
N LYS A 196 5.28 12.53 -4.27
CA LYS A 196 5.99 12.58 -2.99
C LYS A 196 5.38 11.52 -2.09
N GLY A 197 6.12 10.45 -1.84
CA GLY A 197 5.76 9.43 -0.86
C GLY A 197 5.82 9.96 0.55
N ASP A 198 5.26 9.21 1.48
CA ASP A 198 5.39 9.41 2.92
C ASP A 198 6.00 8.16 3.54
N VAL A 199 6.90 8.34 4.49
CA VAL A 199 7.60 7.24 5.15
C VAL A 199 7.04 7.11 6.57
N PRO A 200 6.48 5.95 6.94
CA PRO A 200 6.08 5.69 8.32
C PRO A 200 7.31 5.78 9.25
N ILE A 201 7.19 6.54 10.34
CA ILE A 201 8.29 6.73 11.30
C ILE A 201 8.41 5.60 12.30
N GLY A 202 7.42 4.73 12.39
CA GLY A 202 7.39 3.57 13.27
C GLY A 202 6.70 2.40 12.60
N VAL A 203 6.81 1.24 13.22
CA VAL A 203 6.13 0.01 12.82
C VAL A 203 5.20 -0.44 13.95
N ASN A 204 4.17 -1.22 13.62
CA ASN A 204 3.34 -1.87 14.62
C ASN A 204 4.21 -2.74 15.55
N ARG A 205 3.84 -2.78 16.81
CA ARG A 205 4.55 -3.61 17.82
C ARG A 205 4.56 -5.10 17.46
N GLU A 206 3.56 -5.56 16.72
CA GLU A 206 3.42 -6.91 16.20
C GLU A 206 3.72 -6.97 14.70
N SER A 207 4.67 -6.14 14.20
CA SER A 207 5.08 -6.14 12.80
C SER A 207 6.02 -7.30 12.46
N VAL A 208 6.21 -7.51 11.17
CA VAL A 208 7.21 -8.47 10.67
C VAL A 208 8.60 -8.10 11.14
N GLU A 209 8.95 -6.81 11.10
CA GLU A 209 10.28 -6.33 11.52
C GLU A 209 10.54 -6.58 13.00
N THR A 210 9.55 -6.35 13.86
CA THR A 210 9.73 -6.63 15.31
C THR A 210 9.81 -8.12 15.61
N ALA A 211 9.17 -8.96 14.79
CA ALA A 211 9.22 -10.41 14.93
C ALA A 211 10.54 -11.02 14.40
N THR A 212 11.08 -10.45 13.29
CA THR A 212 12.29 -10.96 12.64
C THR A 212 13.59 -10.33 13.16
N HIS A 213 13.52 -9.08 13.60
CA HIS A 213 14.66 -8.26 14.06
C HIS A 213 14.36 -7.57 15.40
N PRO A 214 13.97 -8.31 16.46
CA PRO A 214 13.62 -7.72 17.74
C PRO A 214 14.76 -6.91 18.38
N GLU A 215 16.00 -7.21 18.04
CA GLU A 215 17.20 -6.50 18.52
C GLU A 215 17.27 -5.03 18.06
N LEU A 216 16.56 -4.68 17.00
CA LEU A 216 16.49 -3.30 16.49
C LEU A 216 15.48 -2.42 17.24
N PHE A 217 14.71 -3.00 18.16
CA PHE A 217 13.60 -2.31 18.82
C PHE A 217 13.64 -2.43 20.34
N HIS A 218 13.18 -1.39 21.02
CA HIS A 218 12.83 -1.43 22.44
C HIS A 218 11.33 -1.70 22.58
N LEU A 219 10.96 -2.97 22.70
CA LEU A 219 9.55 -3.38 22.79
C LEU A 219 8.88 -2.99 24.14
N ASN A 220 9.65 -2.60 25.15
CA ASN A 220 9.18 -2.09 26.44
C ASN A 220 9.02 -0.56 26.48
N ALA A 221 9.32 0.13 25.39
CA ALA A 221 9.16 1.57 25.25
C ALA A 221 8.16 1.91 24.14
N GLN A 222 7.71 3.17 24.10
CA GLN A 222 6.75 3.65 23.11
C GLN A 222 7.17 5.00 22.54
N THR A 223 6.98 5.17 21.25
CA THR A 223 7.18 6.44 20.55
C THR A 223 5.98 7.35 20.74
N GLY A 224 6.22 8.64 20.80
CA GLY A 224 5.18 9.65 20.95
C GLY A 224 5.71 11.06 20.70
N ALA A 225 4.91 12.06 21.00
CA ALA A 225 5.30 13.46 20.95
C ALA A 225 5.13 14.13 22.31
N PRO A 226 6.02 15.09 22.68
CA PRO A 226 5.87 15.86 23.91
C PRO A 226 4.61 16.75 23.87
N PRO A 227 4.17 17.27 25.02
CA PRO A 227 3.08 18.24 25.07
C PRO A 227 3.31 19.44 24.16
N ASP A 228 2.25 19.87 23.48
CA ASP A 228 2.21 21.05 22.63
C ASP A 228 0.87 21.79 22.77
N ASN A 229 0.64 22.81 21.95
CA ASN A 229 -0.60 23.59 21.96
C ASN A 229 -1.83 22.81 21.50
N PHE A 230 -1.67 21.68 20.83
CA PHE A 230 -2.76 20.83 20.33
C PHE A 230 -3.02 19.62 21.24
N SER A 231 -1.99 19.17 21.97
CA SER A 231 -2.07 18.02 22.88
C SER A 231 -1.32 18.34 24.18
N LEU A 232 -2.06 18.85 25.17
CA LEU A 232 -1.49 19.28 26.47
C LEU A 232 -0.81 18.16 27.26
N ASN A 233 -1.19 16.91 27.02
CA ASN A 233 -0.60 15.73 27.66
C ASN A 233 0.44 15.01 26.77
N GLY A 234 0.77 15.58 25.61
CA GLY A 234 1.57 14.90 24.60
C GLY A 234 0.78 13.80 23.90
N GLN A 235 1.47 13.01 23.07
CA GLN A 235 0.88 11.93 22.31
C GLN A 235 1.67 10.64 22.55
N ASN A 236 0.95 9.52 22.64
CA ASN A 236 1.51 8.19 22.61
C ASN A 236 1.02 7.49 21.34
N TRP A 237 1.95 7.13 20.45
CA TRP A 237 1.61 6.49 19.18
C TRP A 237 1.64 4.97 19.23
N GLY A 238 2.09 4.40 20.36
CA GLY A 238 2.09 2.95 20.57
C GLY A 238 3.20 2.17 19.87
N PHE A 239 3.95 2.79 18.96
CA PHE A 239 5.04 2.13 18.24
C PHE A 239 6.24 1.88 19.17
N PRO A 240 6.99 0.78 19.00
CA PRO A 240 8.26 0.57 19.70
C PRO A 240 9.26 1.65 19.30
N THR A 241 10.20 1.97 20.19
CA THR A 241 11.34 2.83 19.85
C THR A 241 12.46 2.02 19.24
N TYR A 242 13.31 2.66 18.42
CA TYR A 242 14.45 2.01 17.80
C TYR A 242 15.66 1.93 18.74
N SER A 243 16.39 0.83 18.65
CA SER A 243 17.63 0.60 19.38
C SER A 243 18.84 1.10 18.58
N TRP A 244 19.13 2.41 18.66
CA TRP A 244 20.22 3.04 17.90
C TRP A 244 21.64 2.69 18.38
N GLY A 245 21.79 2.09 19.54
CA GLY A 245 23.08 1.87 20.20
C GLY A 245 23.76 0.53 19.93
N ASN A 246 23.09 -0.42 19.28
CA ASN A 246 23.58 -1.80 19.14
C ASN A 246 24.19 -2.13 17.77
N ASN A 247 24.37 -1.15 16.90
CA ASN A 247 24.95 -1.33 15.57
C ASN A 247 26.41 -0.86 15.50
N SER A 248 27.27 -1.45 16.35
CA SER A 248 28.71 -1.29 16.24
C SER A 248 29.41 -2.65 16.13
#